data_f9c5e617de0c6612dd0599aeb0c18231
#
_entry.id   f9c5e617de0c6612dd0599aeb0c18231
#
_cell.length_a   1.000
_cell.length_b   1.000
_cell.length_c   1.000
_cell.angle_alpha   90.00
_cell.angle_beta   90.00
_cell.angle_gamma   90.00
#
_symmetry.space_group_name_H-M   'P 1'
#
loop_
_entity.id
_entity.type
_entity.pdbx_description
1 polymer ?
#
loop_
_entity_poly.entity_id
_entity_poly.type
_entity_poly.pdbx_seq_one_letter_code
_entity_poly.pdbx_strand_id
1 'polypeptide(L)'
;MYRILLILYIIWGGVSIASGQDFNYSFTQLSTNQGLSQASVTSVTMDQKGRLWIGTQSGLNYYFQQQLKTFIHHESDSLSLPNNYINHIVEDSLGTIWVATSKEMVLYNSDNHNFTPTGYNCIYSSLCIEGGILFGSENIIFRYNYKSRTMDSIYICQKKNLDISEYRIQKMVQL
;
A
#
# COMPACT_ATOMS: atom_id res chain seq x y z
N MET A 1 -10.51 57.86 -37.17
CA MET A 1 -10.19 57.95 -35.72
C MET A 1 -10.61 56.69 -34.97
N TYR A 2 -11.80 56.10 -35.16
CA TYR A 2 -12.26 54.88 -34.48
C TYR A 2 -11.41 53.61 -34.73
N ARG A 3 -10.78 53.48 -35.89
CA ARG A 3 -9.96 52.29 -36.23
C ARG A 3 -8.66 52.20 -35.42
N ILE A 4 -8.08 53.30 -35.02
CA ILE A 4 -6.85 53.35 -34.21
C ILE A 4 -7.17 53.05 -32.75
N LEU A 5 -8.31 53.50 -32.22
CA LEU A 5 -8.80 53.21 -30.88
C LEU A 5 -9.12 51.71 -30.70
N LEU A 6 -9.66 51.07 -31.72
CA LEU A 6 -9.99 49.63 -31.69
C LEU A 6 -8.73 48.77 -31.66
N ILE A 7 -7.67 49.16 -32.39
CA ILE A 7 -6.36 48.48 -32.36
C ILE A 7 -5.68 48.62 -30.98
N LEU A 8 -5.76 49.80 -30.37
CA LEU A 8 -5.22 50.02 -29.01
C LEU A 8 -5.96 49.21 -27.96
N TYR A 9 -7.28 48.96 -28.09
CA TYR A 9 -8.07 48.16 -27.20
C TYR A 9 -7.73 46.66 -27.30
N ILE A 10 -7.42 46.17 -28.50
CA ILE A 10 -6.99 44.78 -28.73
C ILE A 10 -5.58 44.53 -28.20
N ILE A 11 -4.68 45.51 -28.27
CA ILE A 11 -3.31 45.41 -27.74
C ILE A 11 -3.32 45.43 -26.19
N TRP A 12 -4.23 46.17 -25.57
CA TRP A 12 -4.28 46.25 -24.08
C TRP A 12 -5.09 45.12 -23.43
N GLY A 13 -6.02 44.47 -24.15
CA GLY A 13 -6.82 43.36 -23.68
C GLY A 13 -6.16 41.99 -23.75
N GLY A 14 -4.95 41.88 -24.35
CA GLY A 14 -4.31 40.61 -24.71
C GLY A 14 -3.17 40.12 -23.83
N VAL A 15 -2.80 40.84 -22.78
CA VAL A 15 -1.74 40.36 -21.85
C VAL A 15 -2.36 39.54 -20.72
N SER A 16 -2.74 38.33 -21.04
CA SER A 16 -2.96 37.31 -19.98
C SER A 16 -1.57 36.95 -19.43
N ILE A 17 -1.24 37.47 -18.26
CA ILE A 17 -0.07 37.01 -17.51
C ILE A 17 -0.40 35.58 -17.07
N ALA A 18 0.11 34.59 -17.80
CA ALA A 18 0.12 33.21 -17.33
C ALA A 18 1.02 33.17 -16.09
N SER A 19 0.42 33.25 -14.92
CA SER A 19 1.10 32.98 -13.66
C SER A 19 1.45 31.50 -13.64
N GLY A 20 2.69 31.17 -13.97
CA GLY A 20 3.22 29.83 -13.72
C GLY A 20 3.11 29.57 -12.20
N GLN A 21 2.37 28.54 -11.81
CA GLN A 21 2.42 28.06 -10.43
C GLN A 21 3.76 27.35 -10.24
N ASP A 22 4.69 28.02 -9.57
CA ASP A 22 5.90 27.37 -9.07
C ASP A 22 5.49 26.38 -7.98
N PHE A 23 5.39 25.10 -8.32
CA PHE A 23 5.21 24.05 -7.32
C PHE A 23 6.51 23.88 -6.54
N ASN A 24 6.54 24.46 -5.35
CA ASN A 24 7.64 24.28 -4.42
C ASN A 24 7.50 22.91 -3.74
N TYR A 25 8.14 21.88 -4.29
CA TYR A 25 8.17 20.55 -3.67
C TYR A 25 9.16 20.55 -2.52
N SER A 26 8.66 20.25 -1.31
CA SER A 26 9.49 19.95 -0.15
C SER A 26 9.63 18.43 -0.01
N PHE A 27 10.86 17.94 0.00
CA PHE A 27 11.16 16.53 0.21
C PHE A 27 11.57 16.31 1.66
N THR A 28 10.89 15.37 2.33
CA THR A 28 11.26 14.91 3.67
C THR A 28 11.80 13.49 3.56
N GLN A 29 13.01 13.26 4.03
CA GLN A 29 13.60 11.94 4.08
C GLN A 29 13.19 11.27 5.39
N LEU A 30 12.62 10.05 5.31
CA LEU A 30 12.44 9.18 6.46
C LEU A 30 13.59 8.16 6.48
N SER A 31 14.35 8.13 7.55
CA SER A 31 15.51 7.24 7.71
C SER A 31 15.47 6.52 9.05
N THR A 32 16.39 5.60 9.26
CA THR A 32 16.56 4.92 10.55
C THR A 32 16.91 5.89 11.69
N ASN A 33 17.53 7.02 11.39
CA ASN A 33 17.79 8.08 12.39
C ASN A 33 16.49 8.77 12.88
N GLN A 34 15.41 8.73 12.10
CA GLN A 34 14.09 9.20 12.50
C GLN A 34 13.18 8.09 13.05
N GLY A 35 13.71 6.89 13.24
CA GLY A 35 13.00 5.76 13.85
C GLY A 35 12.43 4.73 12.88
N LEU A 36 12.72 4.83 11.57
CA LEU A 36 12.35 3.78 10.62
C LEU A 36 13.05 2.48 11.02
N SER A 37 12.30 1.37 11.05
CA SER A 37 12.82 0.07 11.51
C SER A 37 14.02 -0.43 10.70
N GLN A 38 14.05 -0.14 9.39
CA GLN A 38 15.19 -0.42 8.50
C GLN A 38 15.11 0.39 7.21
N ALA A 39 16.25 0.61 6.55
CA ALA A 39 16.34 1.36 5.30
C ALA A 39 15.81 0.58 4.06
N SER A 40 15.78 -0.77 4.11
CA SER A 40 15.27 -1.60 3.01
C SER A 40 13.74 -1.67 3.07
N VAL A 41 13.09 -0.79 2.34
CA VAL A 41 11.63 -0.73 2.22
C VAL A 41 11.16 -1.77 1.21
N THR A 42 10.17 -2.57 1.59
CA THR A 42 9.59 -3.66 0.77
C THR A 42 8.22 -3.31 0.23
N SER A 43 7.44 -2.53 0.99
CA SER A 43 6.07 -2.15 0.63
C SER A 43 5.71 -0.80 1.21
N VAL A 44 4.96 0.00 0.46
CA VAL A 44 4.45 1.31 0.90
C VAL A 44 2.99 1.43 0.47
N THR A 45 2.13 1.89 1.38
CA THR A 45 0.74 2.23 1.07
C THR A 45 0.27 3.39 1.95
N MET A 46 -0.63 4.22 1.43
CA MET A 46 -1.30 5.26 2.20
C MET A 46 -2.74 4.83 2.46
N ASP A 47 -3.16 4.86 3.71
CA ASP A 47 -4.53 4.50 4.06
C ASP A 47 -5.50 5.71 3.96
N GLN A 48 -6.80 5.41 4.03
CA GLN A 48 -7.87 6.42 3.95
C GLN A 48 -7.82 7.44 5.10
N LYS A 49 -7.12 7.14 6.19
CA LYS A 49 -6.89 8.06 7.32
C LYS A 49 -5.65 8.94 7.10
N GLY A 50 -4.96 8.80 5.97
CA GLY A 50 -3.75 9.56 5.63
C GLY A 50 -2.49 9.07 6.35
N ARG A 51 -2.48 7.84 6.92
CA ARG A 51 -1.28 7.23 7.47
C ARG A 51 -0.48 6.58 6.34
N LEU A 52 0.80 6.90 6.25
CA LEU A 52 1.73 6.27 5.31
C LEU A 52 2.33 5.02 5.97
N TRP A 53 1.91 3.86 5.52
CA TRP A 53 2.41 2.57 5.97
C TRP A 53 3.67 2.18 5.21
N ILE A 54 4.68 1.73 5.93
CA ILE A 54 6.01 1.41 5.39
C ILE A 54 6.44 0.05 5.94
N GLY A 55 6.44 -0.96 5.08
CA GLY A 55 7.00 -2.28 5.37
C GLY A 55 8.48 -2.30 5.07
N THR A 56 9.24 -2.91 5.96
CA THR A 56 10.68 -3.12 5.80
C THR A 56 11.06 -4.58 6.02
N GLN A 57 12.34 -4.89 5.89
CA GLN A 57 12.86 -6.23 6.25
C GLN A 57 12.95 -6.44 7.78
N SER A 58 12.76 -5.40 8.60
CA SER A 58 12.92 -5.47 10.06
C SER A 58 11.78 -4.82 10.84
N GLY A 59 10.59 -4.73 10.26
CA GLY A 59 9.40 -4.26 10.94
C GLY A 59 8.44 -3.50 10.04
N LEU A 60 7.27 -3.24 10.59
CA LEU A 60 6.22 -2.42 10.01
C LEU A 60 6.24 -1.05 10.68
N ASN A 61 6.08 -0.02 9.87
CA ASN A 61 6.01 1.35 10.38
C ASN A 61 4.78 2.04 9.81
N TYR A 62 4.24 3.04 10.51
CA TYR A 62 3.43 4.05 9.87
C TYR A 62 3.86 5.45 10.28
N TYR A 63 3.81 6.38 9.31
CA TYR A 63 4.07 7.79 9.51
C TYR A 63 2.76 8.57 9.42
N PHE A 64 2.46 9.35 10.44
CA PHE A 64 1.26 10.18 10.52
C PHE A 64 1.50 11.40 11.42
N GLN A 65 1.07 12.59 10.99
CA GLN A 65 1.22 13.84 11.77
C GLN A 65 2.63 14.06 12.30
N GLN A 66 3.65 13.85 11.45
CA GLN A 66 5.08 13.97 11.78
C GLN A 66 5.58 12.97 12.85
N GLN A 67 4.80 11.95 13.16
CA GLN A 67 5.19 10.88 14.08
C GLN A 67 5.35 9.58 13.33
N LEU A 68 6.42 8.85 13.64
CA LEU A 68 6.67 7.51 13.14
C LEU A 68 6.40 6.50 14.27
N LYS A 69 5.52 5.55 14.01
CA LYS A 69 5.24 4.42 14.90
C LYS A 69 5.77 3.14 14.28
N THR A 70 6.53 2.38 15.06
CA THR A 70 7.15 1.12 14.61
C THR A 70 6.55 -0.06 15.35
N PHE A 71 6.32 -1.17 14.62
CA PHE A 71 5.88 -2.46 15.13
C PHE A 71 6.91 -3.51 14.74
N ILE A 72 7.26 -4.35 15.72
CA ILE A 72 8.18 -5.47 15.55
C ILE A 72 7.58 -6.74 16.14
N HIS A 73 8.12 -7.88 15.74
CA HIS A 73 7.78 -9.18 16.33
C HIS A 73 8.31 -9.29 17.76
N HIS A 74 7.47 -9.81 18.64
CA HIS A 74 7.82 -10.17 20.01
C HIS A 74 7.40 -11.63 20.28
N GLU A 75 8.34 -12.50 20.60
CA GLU A 75 8.06 -13.94 20.83
C GLU A 75 7.05 -14.20 21.94
N SER A 76 7.02 -13.35 22.96
CA SER A 76 6.12 -13.46 24.11
C SER A 76 4.74 -12.83 23.89
N ASP A 77 4.52 -12.15 22.75
CA ASP A 77 3.27 -11.44 22.44
C ASP A 77 2.66 -11.97 21.13
N SER A 78 1.66 -12.83 21.27
CA SER A 78 0.92 -13.42 20.14
C SER A 78 0.11 -12.42 19.31
N LEU A 79 -0.08 -11.19 19.83
CA LEU A 79 -0.76 -10.09 19.16
C LEU A 79 0.22 -9.12 18.49
N SER A 80 1.53 -9.35 18.62
CA SER A 80 2.56 -8.65 17.87
C SER A 80 2.63 -9.15 16.40
N LEU A 81 3.47 -8.54 15.57
CA LEU A 81 3.75 -9.06 14.23
C LEU A 81 4.25 -10.51 14.30
N PRO A 82 3.78 -11.43 13.43
CA PRO A 82 4.27 -12.82 13.42
C PRO A 82 5.71 -12.94 12.90
N ASN A 83 6.19 -11.94 12.15
CA ASN A 83 7.58 -11.83 11.68
C ASN A 83 7.90 -10.37 11.32
N ASN A 84 9.16 -9.98 11.42
CA ASN A 84 9.63 -8.62 11.10
C ASN A 84 9.74 -8.34 9.60
N TYR A 85 9.92 -9.38 8.77
CA TYR A 85 10.03 -9.18 7.33
C TYR A 85 8.64 -8.98 6.72
N ILE A 86 8.36 -7.75 6.26
CA ILE A 86 7.09 -7.39 5.63
C ILE A 86 7.20 -7.64 4.13
N ASN A 87 6.33 -8.47 3.58
CA ASN A 87 6.25 -8.72 2.14
C ASN A 87 5.34 -7.69 1.44
N HIS A 88 4.16 -7.43 2.03
CA HIS A 88 3.15 -6.61 1.38
C HIS A 88 2.21 -5.96 2.39
N ILE A 89 1.71 -4.78 2.06
CA ILE A 89 0.73 -4.04 2.86
C ILE A 89 -0.35 -3.54 1.91
N VAL A 90 -1.61 -3.69 2.30
CA VAL A 90 -2.74 -3.15 1.56
C VAL A 90 -3.86 -2.73 2.49
N GLU A 91 -4.56 -1.65 2.15
CA GLU A 91 -5.84 -1.30 2.72
C GLU A 91 -6.95 -1.79 1.77
N ASP A 92 -7.93 -2.48 2.31
CA ASP A 92 -9.10 -2.90 1.55
C ASP A 92 -10.15 -1.78 1.46
N SER A 93 -11.19 -1.98 0.65
CA SER A 93 -12.25 -0.99 0.46
C SER A 93 -13.12 -0.74 1.72
N LEU A 94 -12.96 -1.54 2.76
CA LEU A 94 -13.60 -1.35 4.07
C LEU A 94 -12.70 -0.61 5.06
N GLY A 95 -11.48 -0.22 4.67
CA GLY A 95 -10.51 0.45 5.53
C GLY A 95 -9.72 -0.49 6.43
N THR A 96 -9.74 -1.81 6.16
CA THR A 96 -8.95 -2.80 6.89
C THR A 96 -7.53 -2.85 6.35
N ILE A 97 -6.54 -2.75 7.24
CA ILE A 97 -5.13 -2.89 6.86
C ILE A 97 -4.71 -4.35 6.99
N TRP A 98 -4.31 -4.93 5.86
CA TRP A 98 -3.77 -6.27 5.76
C TRP A 98 -2.26 -6.18 5.64
N VAL A 99 -1.54 -6.94 6.44
CA VAL A 99 -0.08 -6.96 6.47
C VAL A 99 0.40 -8.38 6.25
N ALA A 100 1.06 -8.62 5.14
CA ALA A 100 1.69 -9.90 4.84
C ALA A 100 3.14 -9.87 5.31
N THR A 101 3.48 -10.74 6.24
CA THR A 101 4.85 -10.99 6.68
C THR A 101 5.42 -12.24 5.99
N SER A 102 6.71 -12.51 6.15
CA SER A 102 7.31 -13.75 5.63
C SER A 102 6.76 -15.02 6.28
N LYS A 103 6.11 -14.92 7.45
CA LYS A 103 5.52 -16.06 8.16
C LYS A 103 4.02 -16.17 7.90
N GLU A 104 3.28 -15.07 8.04
CA GLU A 104 1.83 -15.09 7.99
C GLU A 104 1.28 -13.70 7.66
N MET A 105 0.08 -13.67 7.07
CA MET A 105 -0.70 -12.46 6.88
C MET A 105 -1.54 -12.17 8.12
N VAL A 106 -1.58 -10.91 8.53
CA VAL A 106 -2.32 -10.42 9.70
C VAL A 106 -3.18 -9.22 9.37
N LEU A 107 -4.21 -9.00 10.17
CA LEU A 107 -5.03 -7.79 10.17
C LEU A 107 -4.54 -6.86 11.27
N TYR A 108 -4.33 -5.59 10.92
CA TYR A 108 -4.03 -4.57 11.93
C TYR A 108 -5.31 -4.08 12.61
N ASN A 109 -5.32 -4.12 13.92
CA ASN A 109 -6.37 -3.55 14.76
C ASN A 109 -5.94 -2.16 15.22
N SER A 110 -6.66 -1.13 14.77
CA SER A 110 -6.34 0.26 15.09
C SER A 110 -6.65 0.66 16.55
N ASP A 111 -7.57 -0.03 17.21
CA ASP A 111 -8.03 0.33 18.55
C ASP A 111 -6.99 -0.06 19.61
N ASN A 112 -6.42 -1.25 19.46
CA ASN A 112 -5.46 -1.81 20.39
C ASN A 112 -4.01 -1.76 19.87
N HIS A 113 -3.80 -1.32 18.63
CA HIS A 113 -2.50 -1.32 17.96
C HIS A 113 -1.82 -2.69 17.91
N ASN A 114 -2.60 -3.73 17.71
CA ASN A 114 -2.14 -5.11 17.65
C ASN A 114 -2.55 -5.80 16.34
N PHE A 115 -2.22 -7.08 16.18
CA PHE A 115 -2.41 -7.83 14.95
C PHE A 115 -3.20 -9.10 15.21
N THR A 116 -4.14 -9.40 14.31
CA THR A 116 -4.93 -10.63 14.34
C THR A 116 -4.44 -11.55 13.22
N PRO A 117 -3.93 -12.76 13.53
CA PRO A 117 -3.52 -13.75 12.54
C PRO A 117 -4.68 -14.20 11.65
N THR A 118 -4.39 -14.46 10.37
CA THR A 118 -5.39 -14.93 9.40
C THR A 118 -5.25 -16.40 9.02
N GLY A 119 -4.13 -17.04 9.32
CA GLY A 119 -3.81 -18.41 8.90
C GLY A 119 -3.31 -18.53 7.46
N TYR A 120 -3.15 -17.42 6.73
CA TYR A 120 -2.66 -17.42 5.34
C TYR A 120 -1.25 -16.87 5.26
N ASN A 121 -0.41 -17.51 4.46
CA ASN A 121 1.02 -17.17 4.32
C ASN A 121 1.43 -16.95 2.86
N CYS A 122 2.68 -16.57 2.65
CA CYS A 122 3.28 -16.38 1.32
C CYS A 122 2.53 -15.41 0.42
N ILE A 123 1.98 -14.31 0.98
CA ILE A 123 1.29 -13.27 0.20
C ILE A 123 2.30 -12.23 -0.26
N TYR A 124 2.29 -11.91 -1.57
CA TYR A 124 3.23 -10.96 -2.19
C TYR A 124 2.55 -9.83 -2.95
N SER A 125 1.26 -9.98 -3.26
CA SER A 125 0.49 -8.98 -4.00
C SER A 125 -0.98 -9.02 -3.62
N SER A 126 -1.70 -7.94 -3.91
CA SER A 126 -3.14 -7.86 -3.71
C SER A 126 -3.81 -7.04 -4.80
N LEU A 127 -5.12 -7.27 -4.99
CA LEU A 127 -5.98 -6.49 -5.86
C LEU A 127 -7.36 -6.36 -5.23
N CYS A 128 -7.78 -5.14 -4.95
CA CYS A 128 -9.16 -4.87 -4.54
C CYS A 128 -10.10 -5.07 -5.71
N ILE A 129 -11.18 -5.81 -5.50
CA ILE A 129 -12.22 -6.08 -6.48
C ILE A 129 -13.59 -5.73 -5.89
N GLU A 130 -14.62 -5.69 -6.72
CA GLU A 130 -15.98 -5.51 -6.23
C GLU A 130 -16.37 -6.65 -5.27
N GLY A 131 -16.76 -6.28 -4.05
CA GLY A 131 -17.17 -7.23 -3.01
C GLY A 131 -16.07 -8.02 -2.33
N GLY A 132 -14.78 -7.69 -2.56
CA GLY A 132 -13.69 -8.43 -1.93
C GLY A 132 -12.29 -7.94 -2.24
N ILE A 133 -11.30 -8.77 -1.90
CA ILE A 133 -9.90 -8.55 -2.24
C ILE A 133 -9.27 -9.89 -2.66
N LEU A 134 -8.44 -9.84 -3.69
CA LEU A 134 -7.61 -10.96 -4.12
C LEU A 134 -6.21 -10.81 -3.53
N PHE A 135 -5.64 -11.92 -3.10
CA PHE A 135 -4.25 -12.02 -2.64
C PHE A 135 -3.49 -13.02 -3.48
N GLY A 136 -2.35 -12.61 -4.01
CA GLY A 136 -1.45 -13.46 -4.77
C GLY A 136 -0.40 -14.11 -3.88
N SER A 137 -0.36 -15.43 -3.93
CA SER A 137 0.67 -16.26 -3.32
C SER A 137 1.57 -16.87 -4.42
N GLU A 138 2.33 -17.91 -4.12
CA GLU A 138 3.22 -18.56 -5.09
C GLU A 138 2.47 -19.14 -6.30
N ASN A 139 1.48 -19.96 -6.05
CA ASN A 139 0.70 -20.64 -7.09
C ASN A 139 -0.81 -20.65 -6.84
N ILE A 140 -1.25 -19.87 -5.86
CA ILE A 140 -2.63 -19.79 -5.43
C ILE A 140 -3.04 -18.32 -5.38
N ILE A 141 -4.25 -18.01 -5.82
CA ILE A 141 -4.93 -16.77 -5.54
C ILE A 141 -5.93 -17.03 -4.43
N PHE A 142 -5.85 -16.30 -3.34
CA PHE A 142 -6.87 -16.27 -2.32
C PHE A 142 -7.84 -15.13 -2.61
N ARG A 143 -9.14 -15.39 -2.44
CA ARG A 143 -10.19 -14.38 -2.54
C ARG A 143 -10.87 -14.22 -1.19
N TYR A 144 -10.74 -13.05 -0.59
CA TYR A 144 -11.54 -12.68 0.57
C TYR A 144 -12.83 -12.03 0.13
N ASN A 145 -13.96 -12.53 0.62
CA ASN A 145 -15.29 -11.99 0.34
C ASN A 145 -15.79 -11.17 1.53
N TYR A 146 -16.08 -9.89 1.31
CA TYR A 146 -16.51 -8.97 2.37
C TYR A 146 -17.87 -9.32 2.99
N LYS A 147 -18.80 -9.88 2.19
CA LYS A 147 -20.15 -10.21 2.65
C LYS A 147 -20.16 -11.44 3.54
N SER A 148 -19.50 -12.52 3.12
CA SER A 148 -19.42 -13.77 3.90
C SER A 148 -18.32 -13.76 4.95
N ARG A 149 -17.34 -12.84 4.83
CA ARG A 149 -16.11 -12.78 5.65
C ARG A 149 -15.30 -14.08 5.59
N THR A 150 -15.34 -14.73 4.43
CA THR A 150 -14.61 -15.98 4.18
C THR A 150 -13.49 -15.76 3.17
N MET A 151 -12.47 -16.59 3.28
CA MET A 151 -11.37 -16.67 2.33
C MET A 151 -11.51 -17.96 1.52
N ASP A 152 -11.60 -17.83 0.20
CA ASP A 152 -11.61 -18.94 -0.73
C ASP A 152 -10.28 -18.99 -1.49
N SER A 153 -9.85 -20.19 -1.89
CA SER A 153 -8.66 -20.38 -2.72
C SER A 153 -9.04 -20.65 -4.17
N ILE A 154 -8.39 -19.94 -5.10
CA ILE A 154 -8.50 -20.16 -6.53
C ILE A 154 -7.16 -20.72 -6.99
N TYR A 155 -7.15 -21.99 -7.40
CA TYR A 155 -5.94 -22.62 -7.93
C TYR A 155 -5.70 -22.12 -9.36
N ILE A 156 -4.48 -21.67 -9.64
CA ILE A 156 -4.08 -21.40 -11.02
C ILE A 156 -3.87 -22.73 -11.72
N CYS A 157 -4.63 -22.96 -12.79
CA CYS A 157 -4.55 -24.19 -13.56
C CYS A 157 -3.12 -24.41 -14.06
N GLN A 158 -2.47 -25.48 -13.59
CA GLN A 158 -1.16 -25.89 -14.08
C GLN A 158 -1.27 -26.32 -15.53
N LYS A 159 -0.65 -25.59 -16.45
CA LYS A 159 -0.40 -26.10 -17.79
C LYS A 159 0.54 -27.29 -17.63
N LYS A 160 0.06 -28.48 -18.02
CA LYS A 160 0.83 -29.73 -17.99
C LYS A 160 2.23 -29.48 -18.57
N ASN A 161 3.31 -29.65 -17.77
CA ASN A 161 4.73 -29.52 -18.10
C ASN A 161 5.42 -28.16 -17.81
N LEU A 162 4.86 -27.27 -17.02
CA LEU A 162 5.66 -26.18 -16.43
C LEU A 162 5.84 -26.46 -14.93
N ASP A 163 7.07 -26.55 -14.49
CA ASP A 163 7.38 -26.51 -13.07
C ASP A 163 7.17 -25.06 -12.59
N ILE A 164 6.05 -24.84 -11.91
CA ILE A 164 5.66 -23.51 -11.42
C ILE A 164 6.12 -23.26 -9.98
N SER A 165 6.89 -24.17 -9.41
CA SER A 165 7.42 -24.04 -8.03
C SER A 165 8.29 -22.80 -7.82
N GLU A 166 8.83 -22.23 -8.92
CA GLU A 166 9.65 -21.02 -8.90
C GLU A 166 8.91 -19.72 -9.20
N TYR A 167 7.61 -19.78 -9.57
CA TYR A 167 6.86 -18.61 -9.97
C TYR A 167 6.00 -18.06 -8.82
N ARG A 168 6.19 -16.78 -8.48
CA ARG A 168 5.41 -16.05 -7.49
C ARG A 168 4.47 -15.07 -8.18
N ILE A 169 3.25 -14.95 -7.70
CA ILE A 169 2.34 -13.89 -8.13
C ILE A 169 2.76 -12.60 -7.45
N GLN A 170 3.63 -11.84 -8.11
CA GLN A 170 4.21 -10.61 -7.56
C GLN A 170 3.36 -9.36 -7.85
N LYS A 171 2.48 -9.41 -8.83
CA LYS A 171 1.66 -8.27 -9.22
C LYS A 171 0.32 -8.71 -9.78
N MET A 172 -0.75 -8.10 -9.29
CA MET A 172 -2.09 -8.18 -9.85
C MET A 172 -2.51 -6.77 -10.30
N VAL A 173 -3.14 -6.67 -11.47
CA VAL A 173 -3.61 -5.41 -12.05
C VAL A 173 -5.01 -5.64 -12.59
N GLN A 174 -5.93 -4.72 -12.31
CA GLN A 174 -7.23 -4.66 -12.97
C GLN A 174 -7.04 -4.00 -14.34
N LEU A 175 -7.51 -4.66 -15.40
CA LEU A 175 -7.51 -4.14 -16.75
C LEU A 175 -8.76 -3.32 -17.03
#